data_93ec1f2a8378db13e3a2857d8eeee7b4
#
_entry.id   93ec1f2a8378db13e3a2857d8eeee7b4
#
_cell.length_a   1.000
_cell.length_b   1.000
_cell.length_c   1.000
_cell.angle_alpha   90.00
_cell.angle_beta   90.00
_cell.angle_gamma   90.00
#
_symmetry.space_group_name_H-M   'P 1'
#
loop_
_entity.id
_entity.type
_entity.pdbx_description
1 polymer ?
#
loop_
_entity_poly.entity_id
_entity_poly.type
_entity_poly.pdbx_seq_one_letter_code
_entity_poly.pdbx_strand_id
1 'polypeptide(L)'
;HFVRRRQRQMCIRDSLIVATQPSNVTGSPSKVPEVMEVGLDGGAASDQLAFAQERLGDEVSFTDAFEEGAMTDIVAVTKGYGWQGVIRRFGGKLQSHKNSKKRRQHGNMGDFGTGYVRKTIRQGGQTGYHQRTEFNKRVLRVANPEEHSITPAGGFLHYGEVNSDYILIKGSVPGPAKRLIRFRDAIRSNEEPQPYEITYVSTRSKQGA
;
A
#
# COMPACT_ATOMS: atom_id res chain seq x y z
N HIS A 1 -28.48 -23.00 16.26
CA HIS A 1 -28.80 -23.13 14.80
C HIS A 1 -29.26 -21.81 14.16
N PHE A 2 -30.05 -20.98 14.85
CA PHE A 2 -30.56 -19.70 14.33
C PHE A 2 -29.47 -18.63 14.16
N VAL A 3 -28.52 -18.57 15.10
CA VAL A 3 -27.41 -17.61 15.06
C VAL A 3 -26.45 -17.91 13.90
N ARG A 4 -26.20 -19.19 13.60
CA ARG A 4 -25.36 -19.57 12.45
C ARG A 4 -25.99 -19.25 11.10
N ARG A 5 -27.32 -19.33 10.96
CA ARG A 5 -28.00 -18.93 9.73
C ARG A 5 -27.95 -17.42 9.49
N ARG A 6 -28.14 -16.60 10.53
CA ARG A 6 -27.99 -15.13 10.43
C ARG A 6 -26.56 -14.72 10.08
N GLN A 7 -25.55 -15.33 10.70
CA GLN A 7 -24.16 -15.07 10.34
C GLN A 7 -23.83 -15.44 8.89
N ARG A 8 -24.37 -16.53 8.36
CA ARG A 8 -24.16 -16.90 6.95
C ARG A 8 -24.82 -15.93 5.98
N GLN A 9 -26.00 -15.41 6.31
CA GLN A 9 -26.67 -14.40 5.45
C GLN A 9 -25.99 -13.03 5.49
N MET A 10 -25.36 -12.66 6.62
CA MET A 10 -24.62 -11.40 6.74
C MET A 10 -23.22 -11.43 6.07
N CYS A 11 -22.76 -12.60 5.63
CA CYS A 11 -21.43 -12.77 5.03
C CYS A 11 -21.48 -12.99 3.50
N ILE A 12 -22.65 -12.92 2.87
CA ILE A 12 -22.76 -12.93 1.40
C ILE A 12 -22.41 -11.51 0.94
N ARG A 13 -21.24 -11.37 0.34
CA ARG A 13 -20.78 -10.15 -0.32
C ARG A 13 -20.48 -10.50 -1.76
N ASP A 14 -21.05 -9.73 -2.66
CA ASP A 14 -20.71 -9.84 -4.07
C ASP A 14 -19.33 -9.24 -4.30
N SER A 15 -18.53 -9.88 -5.14
CA SER A 15 -17.16 -9.45 -5.43
C SER A 15 -16.85 -9.66 -6.90
N LEU A 16 -15.96 -8.81 -7.42
CA LEU A 16 -15.38 -8.92 -8.75
C LEU A 16 -13.95 -9.43 -8.66
N ILE A 17 -13.58 -10.30 -9.60
CA ILE A 17 -12.18 -10.68 -9.79
C ILE A 17 -11.56 -9.70 -10.78
N VAL A 18 -10.58 -8.95 -10.33
CA VAL A 18 -9.87 -7.92 -11.11
C VAL A 18 -8.43 -8.35 -11.34
N ALA A 19 -7.95 -8.17 -12.56
CA ALA A 19 -6.56 -8.44 -12.95
C ALA A 19 -5.84 -7.12 -13.27
N THR A 20 -4.61 -7.00 -12.80
CA THR A 20 -3.74 -5.86 -13.15
C THR A 20 -3.18 -6.00 -14.55
N GLN A 21 -2.78 -4.88 -15.15
CA GLN A 21 -2.14 -4.83 -16.47
C GLN A 21 -0.67 -4.38 -16.36
N PRO A 22 0.24 -5.23 -15.88
CA PRO A 22 1.64 -4.85 -15.66
C PRO A 22 2.41 -4.53 -16.95
N SER A 23 1.91 -4.94 -18.11
CA SER A 23 2.48 -4.60 -19.42
C SER A 23 2.44 -3.10 -19.71
N ASN A 24 1.46 -2.38 -19.17
CA ASN A 24 1.29 -0.94 -19.36
C ASN A 24 2.26 -0.12 -18.50
N VAL A 25 2.94 -0.76 -17.53
CA VAL A 25 3.90 -0.11 -16.64
C VAL A 25 5.31 -0.25 -17.18
N THR A 26 5.95 0.86 -17.48
CA THR A 26 7.33 0.92 -18.00
C THR A 26 8.29 0.22 -17.04
N GLY A 27 9.07 -0.72 -17.56
CA GLY A 27 10.09 -1.41 -16.80
C GLY A 27 9.57 -2.22 -15.61
N SER A 28 8.30 -2.67 -15.64
CA SER A 28 7.77 -3.59 -14.64
C SER A 28 8.56 -4.90 -14.62
N PRO A 29 9.01 -5.39 -13.46
CA PRO A 29 9.71 -6.67 -13.35
C PRO A 29 8.77 -7.86 -13.56
N SER A 30 7.49 -7.70 -13.28
CA SER A 30 6.47 -8.74 -13.47
C SER A 30 5.68 -8.43 -14.75
N LYS A 31 5.57 -9.43 -15.62
CA LYS A 31 4.71 -9.37 -16.82
C LYS A 31 3.40 -10.13 -16.62
N VAL A 32 3.31 -10.93 -15.56
CA VAL A 32 2.12 -11.72 -15.25
C VAL A 32 1.16 -10.84 -14.46
N PRO A 33 -0.12 -10.74 -14.90
CA PRO A 33 -1.15 -10.02 -14.15
C PRO A 33 -1.31 -10.57 -12.73
N GLU A 34 -1.45 -9.67 -11.78
CA GLU A 34 -1.85 -10.03 -10.42
C GLU A 34 -3.37 -9.99 -10.33
N VAL A 35 -3.96 -11.08 -9.88
CA VAL A 35 -5.40 -11.24 -9.75
C VAL A 35 -5.81 -11.03 -8.31
N MET A 36 -6.88 -10.27 -8.10
CA MET A 36 -7.41 -10.02 -6.76
C MET A 36 -8.92 -9.93 -6.76
N GLU A 37 -9.50 -10.23 -5.63
CA GLU A 37 -10.92 -10.04 -5.35
C GLU A 37 -11.15 -8.63 -4.82
N VAL A 38 -12.14 -7.93 -5.40
CA VAL A 38 -12.62 -6.62 -4.95
C VAL A 38 -14.07 -6.76 -4.55
N GLY A 39 -14.37 -6.51 -3.28
CA GLY A 39 -15.74 -6.54 -2.77
C GLY A 39 -16.55 -5.37 -3.30
N LEU A 40 -17.78 -5.63 -3.67
CA LEU A 40 -18.77 -4.61 -3.98
C LEU A 40 -19.52 -4.25 -2.70
N ASP A 41 -19.77 -2.98 -2.48
CA ASP A 41 -20.51 -2.46 -1.34
C ASP A 41 -21.53 -1.41 -1.80
N GLY A 42 -22.58 -1.21 -0.98
CA GLY A 42 -23.67 -0.29 -1.28
C GLY A 42 -24.83 -0.95 -2.07
N GLY A 43 -26.03 -0.42 -1.90
CA GLY A 43 -27.23 -0.90 -2.57
C GLY A 43 -27.73 -2.29 -2.16
N ALA A 44 -28.68 -2.80 -2.91
CA ALA A 44 -29.17 -4.17 -2.76
C ALA A 44 -28.28 -5.16 -3.54
N ALA A 45 -28.29 -6.43 -3.17
CA ALA A 45 -27.51 -7.46 -3.87
C ALA A 45 -27.85 -7.56 -5.38
N SER A 46 -29.09 -7.25 -5.76
CA SER A 46 -29.51 -7.16 -7.18
C SER A 46 -28.75 -6.05 -7.93
N ASP A 47 -28.55 -4.91 -7.27
CA ASP A 47 -27.90 -3.74 -7.87
C ASP A 47 -26.39 -3.98 -7.99
N GLN A 48 -25.79 -4.64 -6.97
CA GLN A 48 -24.40 -5.08 -7.01
C GLN A 48 -24.15 -6.08 -8.14
N LEU A 49 -25.07 -7.03 -8.34
CA LEU A 49 -24.99 -8.00 -9.44
C LEU A 49 -25.13 -7.33 -10.80
N ALA A 50 -26.08 -6.40 -10.95
CA ALA A 50 -26.26 -5.66 -12.20
C ALA A 50 -25.01 -4.85 -12.55
N PHE A 51 -24.45 -4.14 -11.59
CA PHE A 51 -23.19 -3.41 -11.75
C PHE A 51 -22.03 -4.34 -12.14
N ALA A 52 -21.94 -5.50 -11.49
CA ALA A 52 -20.91 -6.48 -11.79
C ALA A 52 -21.01 -7.03 -13.22
N GLN A 53 -22.23 -7.28 -13.68
CA GLN A 53 -22.50 -7.77 -15.04
C GLN A 53 -22.19 -6.71 -16.11
N GLU A 54 -22.47 -5.45 -15.83
CA GLU A 54 -22.16 -4.34 -16.72
C GLU A 54 -20.64 -4.16 -16.90
N ARG A 55 -19.87 -4.32 -15.81
CA ARG A 55 -18.40 -4.11 -15.81
C ARG A 55 -17.61 -5.37 -16.17
N LEU A 56 -18.26 -6.48 -16.44
CA LEU A 56 -17.57 -7.73 -16.74
C LEU A 56 -16.89 -7.69 -18.12
N GLY A 57 -15.57 -7.69 -18.13
CA GLY A 57 -14.76 -7.63 -19.35
C GLY A 57 -14.25 -6.24 -19.70
N ASP A 58 -14.67 -5.22 -18.95
CA ASP A 58 -14.24 -3.84 -19.15
C ASP A 58 -12.97 -3.52 -18.36
N GLU A 59 -12.26 -2.49 -18.79
CA GLU A 59 -11.17 -1.89 -18.04
C GLU A 59 -11.72 -0.84 -17.08
N VAL A 60 -11.27 -0.89 -15.83
CA VAL A 60 -11.62 0.09 -14.82
C VAL A 60 -10.43 1.01 -14.59
N SER A 61 -10.61 2.31 -14.83
CA SER A 61 -9.61 3.32 -14.57
C SER A 61 -9.68 3.80 -13.12
N PHE A 62 -8.64 4.47 -12.67
CA PHE A 62 -8.63 5.04 -11.32
C PHE A 62 -9.64 6.17 -11.15
N THR A 63 -9.92 6.91 -12.20
CA THR A 63 -10.94 7.97 -12.24
C THR A 63 -12.35 7.47 -12.02
N ASP A 64 -12.63 6.22 -12.36
CA ASP A 64 -13.95 5.62 -12.16
C ASP A 64 -14.21 5.26 -10.69
N ALA A 65 -13.14 5.12 -9.90
CA ALA A 65 -13.22 4.66 -8.53
C ALA A 65 -12.96 5.76 -7.48
N PHE A 66 -12.14 6.76 -7.81
CA PHE A 66 -11.72 7.77 -6.83
C PHE A 66 -11.73 9.18 -7.41
N GLU A 67 -12.21 10.12 -6.61
CA GLU A 67 -12.24 11.55 -6.93
C GLU A 67 -10.98 12.27 -6.43
N GLU A 68 -10.62 13.38 -7.10
CA GLU A 68 -9.58 14.27 -6.62
C GLU A 68 -9.95 14.90 -5.29
N GLY A 69 -9.01 14.98 -4.37
CA GLY A 69 -9.24 15.48 -3.00
C GLY A 69 -9.75 14.42 -2.03
N ALA A 70 -10.19 13.26 -2.50
CA ALA A 70 -10.69 12.17 -1.65
C ALA A 70 -9.60 11.62 -0.73
N MET A 71 -10.02 11.13 0.43
CA MET A 71 -9.16 10.39 1.35
C MET A 71 -9.21 8.91 1.04
N THR A 72 -8.04 8.30 0.89
CA THR A 72 -7.90 6.87 0.59
C THR A 72 -6.98 6.18 1.58
N ASP A 73 -7.23 4.90 1.81
CA ASP A 73 -6.32 4.01 2.52
C ASP A 73 -5.52 3.18 1.53
N ILE A 74 -4.23 3.04 1.79
CA ILE A 74 -3.29 2.37 0.91
C ILE A 74 -2.76 1.11 1.56
N VAL A 75 -2.91 -0.01 0.87
CA VAL A 75 -2.43 -1.32 1.32
C VAL A 75 -1.36 -1.83 0.37
N ALA A 76 -0.18 -2.11 0.90
CA ALA A 76 0.90 -2.72 0.14
C ALA A 76 1.88 -3.49 1.03
N VAL A 77 2.77 -4.25 0.38
CA VAL A 77 3.84 -4.99 1.06
C VAL A 77 5.09 -4.11 1.11
N THR A 78 5.62 -3.90 2.31
CA THR A 78 6.80 -3.06 2.54
C THR A 78 8.08 -3.64 1.94
N LYS A 79 9.13 -2.82 1.85
CA LYS A 79 10.46 -3.27 1.45
C LYS A 79 10.95 -4.38 2.39
N GLY A 80 11.47 -5.46 1.83
CA GLY A 80 12.05 -6.54 2.61
C GLY A 80 13.50 -6.25 3.01
N TYR A 81 13.87 -6.63 4.23
CA TYR A 81 15.24 -6.53 4.75
C TYR A 81 15.76 -7.85 5.30
N GLY A 82 14.98 -8.91 5.16
CA GLY A 82 15.34 -10.23 5.66
C GLY A 82 15.41 -10.31 7.19
N TRP A 83 16.19 -11.24 7.70
CA TRP A 83 16.42 -11.42 9.13
C TRP A 83 17.32 -10.33 9.68
N GLN A 84 16.85 -9.56 10.64
CA GLN A 84 17.59 -8.44 11.23
C GLN A 84 17.63 -8.57 12.76
N GLY A 85 18.74 -8.08 13.31
CA GLY A 85 18.90 -7.96 14.76
C GLY A 85 18.05 -6.86 15.37
N VAL A 86 17.96 -6.85 16.69
CA VAL A 86 17.12 -5.93 17.48
C VAL A 86 17.38 -4.46 17.18
N ILE A 87 18.63 -4.09 16.94
CA ILE A 87 19.00 -2.69 16.70
C ILE A 87 18.34 -2.15 15.43
N ARG A 88 18.45 -2.88 14.32
CA ARG A 88 17.84 -2.45 13.07
C ARG A 88 16.31 -2.65 13.07
N ARG A 89 15.86 -3.76 13.64
CA ARG A 89 14.43 -4.15 13.60
C ARG A 89 13.55 -3.24 14.46
N PHE A 90 14.05 -2.76 15.60
CA PHE A 90 13.30 -1.96 16.57
C PHE A 90 13.92 -0.60 16.88
N GLY A 91 14.98 -0.19 16.17
CA GLY A 91 15.66 1.06 16.46
C GLY A 91 16.35 1.08 17.83
N GLY A 92 16.80 -0.07 18.31
CA GLY A 92 17.48 -0.17 19.59
C GLY A 92 18.81 0.57 19.61
N LYS A 93 19.16 1.19 20.73
CA LYS A 93 20.43 1.88 20.90
C LYS A 93 21.58 0.88 20.90
N LEU A 94 22.61 1.17 20.10
CA LEU A 94 23.87 0.43 20.15
C LEU A 94 24.56 0.68 21.48
N GLN A 95 25.04 -0.37 22.13
CA GLN A 95 25.74 -0.23 23.39
C GLN A 95 27.12 0.45 23.20
N SER A 96 27.62 1.05 24.27
CA SER A 96 28.90 1.75 24.28
C SER A 96 30.02 0.83 23.79
N HIS A 97 31.07 1.44 23.20
CA HIS A 97 32.28 0.75 22.78
C HIS A 97 33.04 0.09 23.96
N LYS A 98 32.83 0.56 25.18
CA LYS A 98 33.40 -0.03 26.41
C LYS A 98 32.72 -1.35 26.81
N ASN A 99 31.64 -1.76 26.18
CA ASN A 99 30.99 -3.05 26.46
C ASN A 99 31.81 -4.18 25.84
N SER A 100 32.35 -5.06 26.67
CA SER A 100 33.48 -5.95 26.32
C SER A 100 33.15 -7.05 25.32
N LYS A 101 31.90 -7.48 25.17
CA LYS A 101 31.61 -8.69 24.33
C LYS A 101 30.52 -8.53 23.29
N LYS A 102 29.52 -7.66 23.48
CA LYS A 102 28.31 -7.67 22.63
C LYS A 102 27.63 -6.31 22.54
N ARG A 103 28.00 -5.53 21.55
CA ARG A 103 27.43 -4.18 21.34
C ARG A 103 26.02 -4.18 20.74
N ARG A 104 25.67 -5.22 19.97
CA ARG A 104 24.41 -5.30 19.21
C ARG A 104 23.34 -6.15 19.89
N GLN A 105 23.48 -6.44 21.17
CA GLN A 105 22.53 -7.18 21.95
C GLN A 105 21.60 -6.30 22.76
N HIS A 106 20.40 -6.82 22.97
CA HIS A 106 19.51 -6.32 24.01
C HIS A 106 20.07 -6.68 25.38
N GLY A 107 19.97 -5.79 26.36
CA GLY A 107 20.49 -6.06 27.69
C GLY A 107 19.73 -7.19 28.39
N ASN A 108 18.78 -6.84 29.22
CA ASN A 108 17.95 -7.80 29.93
C ASN A 108 16.70 -8.17 29.11
N MET A 109 16.35 -9.47 29.06
CA MET A 109 15.16 -9.97 28.37
C MET A 109 14.01 -10.30 29.35
N GLY A 110 14.08 -9.84 30.56
CA GLY A 110 13.08 -10.04 31.59
C GLY A 110 13.43 -11.15 32.59
N ASP A 111 12.52 -11.41 33.51
CA ASP A 111 12.63 -12.46 34.51
C ASP A 111 12.42 -13.84 33.89
N PHE A 112 13.27 -14.78 34.21
CA PHE A 112 13.16 -16.19 33.80
C PHE A 112 12.28 -17.05 34.73
N GLY A 113 11.63 -16.46 35.71
CA GLY A 113 10.71 -17.16 36.58
C GLY A 113 9.56 -17.89 35.89
N THR A 114 9.20 -17.44 34.68
CA THR A 114 8.23 -18.10 33.81
C THR A 114 8.79 -19.26 32.98
N GLY A 115 10.11 -19.50 32.98
CA GLY A 115 10.78 -20.52 32.20
C GLY A 115 10.93 -20.23 30.71
N TYR A 116 10.43 -19.11 30.21
CA TYR A 116 10.54 -18.71 28.81
C TYR A 116 10.63 -17.18 28.64
N VAL A 117 11.19 -16.75 27.50
CA VAL A 117 11.21 -15.33 27.11
C VAL A 117 9.85 -14.99 26.52
N ARG A 118 9.20 -13.96 27.05
CA ARG A 118 7.88 -13.51 26.55
C ARG A 118 7.94 -13.09 25.09
N LYS A 119 6.92 -13.41 24.31
CA LYS A 119 6.83 -13.04 22.87
C LYS A 119 6.85 -11.54 22.59
N THR A 120 6.55 -10.71 23.59
CA THR A 120 6.57 -9.25 23.50
C THR A 120 7.98 -8.66 23.58
N ILE A 121 8.99 -9.45 23.99
CA ILE A 121 10.37 -9.01 24.08
C ILE A 121 10.93 -8.83 22.66
N ARG A 122 11.63 -7.72 22.47
CA ARG A 122 12.25 -7.38 21.18
C ARG A 122 13.40 -8.33 20.87
N GLN A 123 13.24 -9.14 19.85
CA GLN A 123 14.25 -10.10 19.39
C GLN A 123 14.53 -9.93 17.89
N GLY A 124 15.59 -10.56 17.39
CA GLY A 124 15.88 -10.66 15.97
C GLY A 124 14.75 -11.40 15.23
N GLY A 125 14.57 -11.09 13.97
CA GLY A 125 13.56 -11.72 13.13
C GLY A 125 13.42 -11.04 11.78
N GLN A 126 12.44 -11.48 11.00
CA GLN A 126 12.12 -10.89 9.72
C GLN A 126 11.74 -9.42 9.90
N THR A 127 12.35 -8.56 9.08
CA THR A 127 12.06 -7.12 9.00
C THR A 127 11.65 -6.76 7.59
N GLY A 128 10.53 -6.08 7.45
CA GLY A 128 9.96 -5.76 6.17
C GLY A 128 9.37 -6.98 5.45
N TYR A 129 8.92 -6.75 4.22
CA TYR A 129 8.08 -7.70 3.46
C TYR A 129 6.81 -8.06 4.22
N HIS A 130 6.26 -7.08 4.91
CA HIS A 130 5.01 -7.19 5.65
C HIS A 130 3.93 -6.37 4.97
N GLN A 131 2.71 -6.88 4.92
CA GLN A 131 1.56 -6.08 4.54
C GLN A 131 1.34 -4.96 5.55
N ARG A 132 1.17 -3.75 5.07
CA ARG A 132 0.85 -2.56 5.87
C ARG A 132 -0.25 -1.77 5.20
N THR A 133 -1.10 -1.19 6.02
CA THR A 133 -2.12 -0.24 5.61
C THR A 133 -1.72 1.13 6.13
N GLU A 134 -1.59 2.08 5.22
CA GLU A 134 -1.42 3.49 5.55
C GLU A 134 -2.75 4.19 5.34
N PHE A 135 -3.26 4.82 6.38
CA PHE A 135 -4.58 5.43 6.41
C PHE A 135 -4.55 6.89 6.00
N ASN A 136 -5.71 7.38 5.51
CA ASN A 136 -5.97 8.81 5.26
C ASN A 136 -4.94 9.47 4.35
N LYS A 137 -4.65 8.84 3.20
CA LYS A 137 -3.83 9.46 2.15
C LYS A 137 -4.73 10.24 1.21
N ARG A 138 -4.41 11.50 1.00
CA ARG A 138 -5.20 12.36 0.12
C ARG A 138 -4.77 12.21 -1.32
N VAL A 139 -5.73 12.03 -2.20
CA VAL A 139 -5.56 12.08 -3.65
C VAL A 139 -5.42 13.54 -4.05
N LEU A 140 -4.32 13.89 -4.71
CA LEU A 140 -4.07 15.26 -5.15
C LEU A 140 -4.49 15.47 -6.60
N ARG A 141 -4.22 14.48 -7.46
CA ARG A 141 -4.59 14.49 -8.88
C ARG A 141 -4.65 13.08 -9.42
N VAL A 142 -5.58 12.86 -10.32
CA VAL A 142 -5.62 11.69 -11.20
C VAL A 142 -5.49 12.22 -12.64
N ALA A 143 -4.50 11.78 -13.39
CA ALA A 143 -4.24 12.32 -14.72
C ALA A 143 -3.56 11.32 -15.65
N ASN A 144 -3.68 11.60 -16.93
CA ASN A 144 -2.93 10.95 -18.00
C ASN A 144 -1.65 11.75 -18.28
N PRO A 145 -0.49 11.10 -18.52
CA PRO A 145 0.77 11.78 -18.82
C PRO A 145 0.75 12.58 -20.14
N GLU A 146 -0.18 12.30 -21.06
CA GLU A 146 -0.34 13.06 -22.30
C GLU A 146 -0.88 14.47 -22.03
N GLU A 147 -1.78 14.61 -21.07
CA GLU A 147 -2.36 15.90 -20.68
C GLU A 147 -1.46 16.63 -19.66
N HIS A 148 -0.95 15.89 -18.70
CA HIS A 148 -0.13 16.43 -17.61
C HIS A 148 1.13 15.60 -17.42
N SER A 149 2.20 15.96 -18.10
CA SER A 149 3.49 15.29 -17.94
C SER A 149 4.07 15.51 -16.54
N ILE A 150 4.40 14.40 -15.87
CA ILE A 150 4.97 14.39 -14.51
C ILE A 150 6.41 13.87 -14.50
N THR A 151 6.85 13.23 -15.59
CA THR A 151 8.15 12.57 -15.65
C THR A 151 9.28 13.60 -15.57
N PRO A 152 10.18 13.51 -14.57
CA PRO A 152 11.33 14.40 -14.48
C PRO A 152 12.35 14.09 -15.57
N ALA A 153 13.20 15.07 -15.88
CA ALA A 153 14.29 14.87 -16.83
C ALA A 153 15.18 13.69 -16.41
N GLY A 154 15.28 12.69 -17.28
CA GLY A 154 15.97 11.42 -17.01
C GLY A 154 15.14 10.35 -16.31
N GLY A 155 13.83 10.56 -16.15
CA GLY A 155 12.91 9.60 -15.53
C GLY A 155 12.96 9.57 -14.00
N PHE A 156 12.04 8.83 -13.40
CA PHE A 156 12.03 8.58 -11.96
C PHE A 156 13.08 7.55 -11.56
N LEU A 157 13.76 7.77 -10.44
CA LEU A 157 14.76 6.84 -9.89
C LEU A 157 14.13 5.46 -9.63
N HIS A 158 14.76 4.41 -10.16
CA HIS A 158 14.33 3.01 -10.03
C HIS A 158 12.95 2.68 -10.63
N TYR A 159 12.36 3.61 -11.38
CA TYR A 159 11.07 3.38 -12.04
C TYR A 159 11.17 3.55 -13.55
N GLY A 160 11.66 4.68 -14.02
CA GLY A 160 11.69 5.09 -15.43
C GLY A 160 10.67 6.17 -15.73
N GLU A 161 10.12 6.15 -16.92
CA GLU A 161 9.11 7.09 -17.40
C GLU A 161 7.70 6.61 -17.07
N VAL A 162 6.77 7.53 -16.89
CA VAL A 162 5.35 7.25 -16.67
C VAL A 162 4.62 7.40 -17.99
N ASN A 163 4.11 6.29 -18.54
CA ASN A 163 3.44 6.24 -19.84
C ASN A 163 1.96 5.86 -19.74
N SER A 164 1.48 5.53 -18.54
CA SER A 164 0.08 5.20 -18.28
C SER A 164 -0.50 6.16 -17.24
N ASP A 165 -1.81 6.11 -17.07
CA ASP A 165 -2.50 6.91 -16.08
C ASP A 165 -1.82 6.83 -14.72
N TYR A 166 -1.77 7.94 -14.03
CA TYR A 166 -1.12 8.04 -12.74
C TYR A 166 -1.96 8.79 -11.72
N ILE A 167 -1.67 8.52 -10.47
CA ILE A 167 -2.26 9.20 -9.33
C ILE A 167 -1.17 9.91 -8.51
N LEU A 168 -1.41 11.15 -8.16
CA LEU A 168 -0.61 11.89 -7.19
C LEU A 168 -1.23 11.81 -5.80
N ILE A 169 -0.43 11.38 -4.84
CA ILE A 169 -0.87 11.20 -3.46
C ILE A 169 0.00 12.03 -2.52
N LYS A 170 -0.61 12.64 -1.53
CA LYS A 170 0.12 13.36 -0.49
C LYS A 170 0.87 12.39 0.42
N GLY A 171 2.20 12.50 0.44
CA GLY A 171 3.06 11.73 1.32
C GLY A 171 3.66 10.48 0.66
N SER A 172 4.04 9.51 1.47
CA SER A 172 4.65 8.25 1.03
C SER A 172 3.67 7.10 0.98
N VAL A 173 4.04 6.07 0.24
CA VAL A 173 3.33 4.79 0.18
C VAL A 173 4.28 3.65 0.57
N PRO A 174 3.78 2.53 1.11
CA PRO A 174 4.64 1.42 1.49
C PRO A 174 5.17 0.66 0.28
N GLY A 175 6.38 0.14 0.38
CA GLY A 175 6.98 -0.73 -0.62
C GLY A 175 8.06 -0.08 -1.50
N PRO A 176 8.73 -0.86 -2.34
CA PRO A 176 9.66 -0.37 -3.36
C PRO A 176 8.90 0.15 -4.58
N ALA A 177 9.59 0.91 -5.44
CA ALA A 177 9.09 1.24 -6.76
C ALA A 177 8.66 -0.02 -7.52
N LYS A 178 7.63 0.10 -8.36
CA LYS A 178 7.06 -0.98 -9.19
C LYS A 178 6.29 -2.07 -8.44
N ARG A 179 6.06 -1.94 -7.13
CA ARG A 179 5.23 -2.88 -6.39
C ARG A 179 3.76 -2.52 -6.53
N LEU A 180 2.91 -3.56 -6.63
CA LEU A 180 1.47 -3.41 -6.60
C LEU A 180 1.03 -2.71 -5.31
N ILE A 181 0.18 -1.72 -5.47
CA ILE A 181 -0.45 -0.97 -4.39
C ILE A 181 -1.95 -1.08 -4.56
N ARG A 182 -2.66 -1.31 -3.47
CA ARG A 182 -4.11 -1.40 -3.43
C ARG A 182 -4.68 -0.19 -2.74
N PHE A 183 -5.72 0.36 -3.31
CA PHE A 183 -6.46 1.50 -2.79
C PHE A 183 -7.83 1.08 -2.34
N ARG A 184 -8.34 1.75 -1.34
CA ARG A 184 -9.74 1.69 -0.92
C ARG A 184 -10.12 3.03 -0.32
N ASP A 185 -11.41 3.26 -0.16
CA ASP A 185 -11.90 4.43 0.57
C ASP A 185 -11.39 4.46 2.01
N ALA A 186 -11.19 5.66 2.54
CA ALA A 186 -10.69 5.83 3.89
C ALA A 186 -11.73 5.44 4.93
N ILE A 187 -11.46 4.37 5.69
CA ILE A 187 -12.39 3.88 6.73
C ILE A 187 -12.47 4.86 7.93
N ARG A 188 -11.40 5.63 8.16
CA ARG A 188 -11.25 6.47 9.36
C ARG A 188 -11.53 7.95 9.12
N SER A 189 -11.77 8.36 7.88
CA SER A 189 -12.06 9.73 7.52
C SER A 189 -13.45 9.82 6.94
N ASN A 190 -14.23 10.79 7.42
CA ASN A 190 -15.51 11.18 6.86
C ASN A 190 -15.40 12.57 6.20
N GLU A 191 -14.17 12.99 5.85
CA GLU A 191 -13.94 14.25 5.17
C GLU A 191 -14.47 14.16 3.73
N GLU A 192 -15.24 15.15 3.33
CA GLU A 192 -15.66 15.30 1.93
C GLU A 192 -14.44 15.56 1.02
N PRO A 193 -14.47 15.12 -0.23
CA PRO A 193 -13.42 15.41 -1.20
C PRO A 193 -13.20 16.91 -1.34
N GLN A 194 -11.95 17.34 -1.14
CA GLN A 194 -11.56 18.74 -1.30
C GLN A 194 -10.46 18.83 -2.34
N PRO A 195 -10.77 19.15 -3.60
CA PRO A 195 -9.76 19.28 -4.65
C PRO A 195 -8.77 20.40 -4.33
N TYR A 196 -7.52 20.20 -4.68
CA TYR A 196 -6.44 21.16 -4.50
C TYR A 196 -5.94 21.65 -5.83
N GLU A 197 -5.73 22.95 -5.94
CA GLU A 197 -5.00 23.49 -7.06
C GLU A 197 -3.50 23.19 -6.93
N ILE A 198 -2.96 22.47 -7.90
CA ILE A 198 -1.53 22.19 -7.98
C ILE A 198 -0.88 23.30 -8.81
N THR A 199 -0.21 24.22 -8.14
CA THR A 199 0.43 25.36 -8.78
C THR A 199 1.72 25.00 -9.52
N TYR A 200 2.45 23.99 -9.06
CA TYR A 200 3.73 23.62 -9.66
C TYR A 200 4.10 22.17 -9.38
N VAL A 201 4.53 21.47 -10.42
CA VAL A 201 5.15 20.14 -10.36
C VAL A 201 6.58 20.22 -10.86
N SER A 202 7.54 19.83 -10.04
CA SER A 202 8.96 19.88 -10.40
C SER A 202 9.32 18.72 -11.35
N THR A 203 9.73 19.07 -12.56
CA THR A 203 10.26 18.14 -13.57
C THR A 203 11.80 18.12 -13.62
N ARG A 204 12.48 18.73 -12.63
CA ARG A 204 13.94 18.70 -12.56
C ARG A 204 14.45 17.29 -12.32
N SER A 205 15.59 16.96 -12.93
CA SER A 205 16.28 15.70 -12.70
C SER A 205 16.57 15.50 -11.21
N LYS A 206 16.33 14.30 -10.73
CA LYS A 206 16.69 13.83 -9.37
C LYS A 206 17.91 12.90 -9.41
N GLN A 207 18.52 12.72 -10.58
CA GLN A 207 19.69 11.86 -10.75
C GLN A 207 20.95 12.67 -10.48
N GLY A 208 21.81 12.15 -9.61
CA GLY A 208 23.10 12.76 -9.30
C GLY A 208 23.02 13.96 -8.35
N ALA A 209 21.96 14.09 -7.58
CA ALA A 209 21.84 15.07 -6.50
C ALA A 209 22.33 14.49 -5.16
#